data_f2a31fac7d2046ce88e8e596861e7f44
#
_entry.id   f2a31fac7d2046ce88e8e596861e7f44
#
_cell.length_a   1.000
_cell.length_b   1.000
_cell.length_c   1.000
_cell.angle_alpha   90.00
_cell.angle_beta   90.00
_cell.angle_gamma   90.00
#
_symmetry.space_group_name_H-M   'P 1'
#
loop_
_entity.id
_entity.type
_entity.pdbx_description
1 polymer ?
#
loop_
_entity_poly.entity_id
_entity_poly.type
_entity_poly.pdbx_seq_one_letter_code
_entity_poly.pdbx_strand_id
1 'polypeptide(L)'
;MNYHLSNKISNRKLTRRRFLSGATVSASALATGTWFGLEVPARAQGGHPGNPLRLPPDWAGEPLTVAHANLAIWPGFVTAVSAINGSVPGPTIRVRRGDEFAARIANQLAEPLVLHWHGILAPEHEDGHPRDQVAAGNSYDVRFRVKQRAATCWYHAHTDQLTAEQAYRGVAGLFIIEDPAEVALGLPTGDHDLPLVLTDKRTNAQRQVVYAPSMMDMMTGYLGDLVLVNGTPDAWLAVDRGLYRFRLLNGSNARIYRVALSDGRQFHLVGMDGGLIPAPVSVSSVMLAPGQRLEILVDFSSYPVGSALQLKSLSFTGGGGMMGGTQGVEMDLMRFYVDGAATGNASQPSTLLPFTSYDSALARRTRVFTLASSGMVHTINGQLFSMSRVDFSVPFADLEIWEYRNTTSEYHPMHAHAAHCQILSRSSAAQLPPEDYGWKDTVLVKPNETVRILVRFDSHAGVFAHHCHNLEHEDGGMMQNFEVLPAPTLSIRRGGDFITVSWPDSASGWLLESTLLMGEGEDWQPVTQTPAKADGKWSVTLPVAGRHQFFRLKK
;
A
#
# COMPACT_ATOMS: atom_id res chain seq x y z
N MET A 1 34.11 39.04 39.41
CA MET A 1 33.44 39.92 38.45
C MET A 1 32.58 39.05 37.54
N ASN A 2 31.28 39.09 37.81
CA ASN A 2 30.28 38.31 37.12
C ASN A 2 29.90 38.95 35.78
N TYR A 3 29.79 38.16 34.73
CA TYR A 3 28.94 38.51 33.59
C TYR A 3 28.11 37.32 33.18
N HIS A 4 26.83 37.39 33.54
CA HIS A 4 25.75 36.61 32.93
C HIS A 4 25.43 37.14 31.55
N LEU A 5 25.41 36.28 30.55
CA LEU A 5 24.72 36.52 29.29
C LEU A 5 23.59 35.49 29.14
N SER A 6 22.38 35.97 29.36
CA SER A 6 21.14 35.24 29.12
C SER A 6 20.77 35.34 27.66
N ASN A 7 20.77 34.24 26.92
CA ASN A 7 20.15 34.16 25.62
C ASN A 7 18.68 33.71 25.79
N LYS A 8 17.77 34.65 25.61
CA LYS A 8 16.33 34.41 25.46
C LYS A 8 16.05 33.84 24.07
N ILE A 9 15.75 32.55 24.01
CA ILE A 9 15.12 31.93 22.83
C ILE A 9 13.62 32.18 22.93
N SER A 10 13.10 32.99 22.03
CA SER A 10 11.69 33.33 21.90
C SER A 10 10.91 32.14 21.35
N ASN A 11 10.22 31.41 22.20
CA ASN A 11 9.18 30.45 21.83
C ASN A 11 7.94 31.20 21.28
N ARG A 12 7.80 31.32 20.00
CA ARG A 12 6.50 31.69 19.39
C ARG A 12 5.59 30.46 19.38
N LYS A 13 4.77 30.33 20.40
CA LYS A 13 3.56 29.50 20.39
C LYS A 13 2.60 30.09 19.37
N LEU A 14 2.38 29.39 18.26
CA LEU A 14 1.25 29.65 17.38
C LEU A 14 -0.02 29.21 18.11
N THR A 15 -0.77 30.17 18.60
CA THR A 15 -2.04 29.97 19.28
C THR A 15 -3.13 29.58 18.31
N ARG A 16 -3.75 28.41 18.57
CA ARG A 16 -5.07 28.02 18.07
C ARG A 16 -6.15 29.03 18.49
N ARG A 17 -6.30 30.13 17.77
CA ARG A 17 -7.47 31.01 17.92
C ARG A 17 -7.62 31.89 16.70
N ARG A 18 -8.31 31.37 15.69
CA ARG A 18 -9.13 32.11 14.74
C ARG A 18 -9.80 31.14 13.76
N PHE A 19 -10.78 30.38 14.25
CA PHE A 19 -11.85 29.80 13.42
C PHE A 19 -13.00 29.33 14.32
N LEU A 20 -13.60 30.25 15.04
CA LEU A 20 -14.90 30.05 15.69
C LEU A 20 -15.60 31.39 15.76
N SER A 21 -16.29 31.77 14.72
CA SER A 21 -17.39 32.71 14.80
C SER A 21 -18.41 32.37 13.73
N GLY A 22 -19.54 31.85 14.16
CA GLY A 22 -20.81 31.88 13.45
C GLY A 22 -21.28 30.61 12.82
N ALA A 23 -21.97 29.75 13.61
CA ALA A 23 -23.28 29.18 13.24
C ALA A 23 -23.74 28.22 14.34
N THR A 24 -24.54 28.70 15.26
CA THR A 24 -25.48 27.87 16.03
C THR A 24 -26.54 27.36 15.04
N VAL A 25 -26.51 26.07 14.75
CA VAL A 25 -27.60 25.37 14.06
C VAL A 25 -28.15 24.34 15.00
N SER A 26 -29.43 24.52 15.30
CA SER A 26 -30.25 23.68 16.16
C SER A 26 -30.32 22.23 15.62
N ALA A 27 -30.19 21.25 16.52
CA ALA A 27 -30.35 19.84 16.24
C ALA A 27 -31.83 19.54 15.94
N SER A 28 -32.16 19.33 14.69
CA SER A 28 -33.25 18.49 14.18
C SER A 28 -33.11 18.43 12.65
N ALA A 29 -32.31 17.51 12.16
CA ALA A 29 -32.30 17.14 10.75
C ALA A 29 -32.28 15.62 10.66
N LEU A 30 -33.36 15.07 10.15
CA LEU A 30 -33.37 13.78 9.50
C LEU A 30 -32.13 13.67 8.60
N ALA A 31 -31.34 12.59 8.77
CA ALA A 31 -30.11 12.35 8.02
C ALA A 31 -30.43 12.12 6.53
N THR A 32 -30.52 13.21 5.78
CA THR A 32 -30.30 13.19 4.34
C THR A 32 -28.78 13.32 4.16
N GLY A 33 -28.14 12.19 3.80
CA GLY A 33 -26.69 12.10 3.69
C GLY A 33 -26.10 13.09 2.71
N THR A 34 -25.58 14.20 3.23
CA THR A 34 -24.65 15.07 2.49
C THR A 34 -23.24 14.51 2.67
N TRP A 35 -22.71 14.03 1.59
CA TRP A 35 -21.32 13.58 1.52
C TRP A 35 -20.39 14.79 1.64
N PHE A 36 -19.60 14.87 2.72
CA PHE A 36 -18.55 15.88 2.88
C PHE A 36 -17.22 15.38 2.33
N GLY A 37 -17.12 15.17 1.01
CA GLY A 37 -15.84 15.23 0.33
C GLY A 37 -15.43 16.68 0.21
N LEU A 38 -14.17 17.03 0.45
CA LEU A 38 -13.65 18.33 0.08
C LEU A 38 -13.76 18.44 -1.44
N GLU A 39 -14.63 19.32 -1.92
CA GLU A 39 -14.56 19.72 -3.32
C GLU A 39 -13.16 20.32 -3.54
N VAL A 40 -12.51 19.94 -4.63
CA VAL A 40 -11.32 20.66 -5.09
C VAL A 40 -11.67 22.14 -5.06
N PRO A 41 -10.84 23.04 -4.47
CA PRO A 41 -11.17 24.45 -4.39
C PRO A 41 -11.73 24.91 -5.71
N ALA A 42 -12.90 25.54 -5.68
CA ALA A 42 -13.67 25.91 -6.85
C ALA A 42 -12.88 26.92 -7.72
N ARG A 43 -11.90 26.40 -8.48
CA ARG A 43 -11.34 27.10 -9.62
C ARG A 43 -12.28 26.89 -10.78
N ALA A 44 -12.95 27.95 -11.13
CA ALA A 44 -13.86 28.08 -12.27
C ALA A 44 -14.75 26.83 -12.47
N GLN A 45 -15.96 26.85 -11.97
CA GLN A 45 -17.03 25.95 -12.38
C GLN A 45 -17.38 26.25 -13.86
N GLY A 46 -16.45 25.91 -14.75
CA GLY A 46 -16.77 25.72 -16.15
C GLY A 46 -17.70 24.52 -16.20
N GLY A 47 -18.84 24.63 -16.86
CA GLY A 47 -19.78 23.51 -17.01
C GLY A 47 -19.21 22.40 -17.91
N HIS A 48 -18.16 21.70 -17.46
CA HIS A 48 -17.61 20.56 -18.16
C HIS A 48 -18.54 19.35 -18.06
N PRO A 49 -18.62 18.52 -19.11
CA PRO A 49 -19.37 17.27 -19.07
C PRO A 49 -18.80 16.31 -18.03
N GLY A 50 -19.68 15.62 -17.28
CA GLY A 50 -19.31 14.70 -16.22
C GLY A 50 -19.42 15.31 -14.83
N ASN A 51 -18.73 14.75 -13.87
CA ASN A 51 -18.77 15.14 -12.46
C ASN A 51 -17.40 15.63 -12.01
N PRO A 52 -17.31 16.75 -11.25
CA PRO A 52 -16.05 17.20 -10.70
C PRO A 52 -15.46 16.12 -9.78
N LEU A 53 -14.16 15.86 -9.91
CA LEU A 53 -13.45 14.91 -9.08
C LEU A 53 -13.57 15.28 -7.60
N ARG A 54 -13.97 14.33 -6.78
CA ARG A 54 -13.98 14.47 -5.33
C ARG A 54 -12.66 13.97 -4.77
N LEU A 55 -12.16 14.63 -3.74
CA LEU A 55 -11.01 14.14 -2.99
C LEU A 55 -11.49 13.52 -1.68
N PRO A 56 -10.94 12.36 -1.29
CA PRO A 56 -11.20 11.82 0.04
C PRO A 56 -10.76 12.83 1.11
N PRO A 57 -11.52 13.02 2.20
CA PRO A 57 -11.11 13.89 3.29
C PRO A 57 -9.82 13.40 3.93
N ASP A 58 -8.98 14.29 4.44
CA ASP A 58 -7.85 13.88 5.28
C ASP A 58 -8.36 13.41 6.65
N TRP A 59 -7.78 12.34 7.18
CA TRP A 59 -8.08 11.83 8.51
C TRP A 59 -7.56 12.77 9.59
N ALA A 60 -8.41 13.16 10.53
CA ALA A 60 -8.07 14.13 11.59
C ALA A 60 -7.79 13.49 12.97
N GLY A 61 -7.75 12.14 13.05
CA GLY A 61 -7.44 11.40 14.29
C GLY A 61 -8.69 10.88 15.02
N GLU A 62 -9.88 11.05 14.47
CA GLU A 62 -11.11 10.44 14.98
C GLU A 62 -11.14 8.92 14.75
N PRO A 63 -11.98 8.14 15.46
CA PRO A 63 -12.14 6.72 15.16
C PRO A 63 -12.50 6.49 13.69
N LEU A 64 -11.90 5.48 13.08
CA LEU A 64 -12.30 4.99 11.76
C LEU A 64 -13.56 4.14 11.92
N THR A 65 -14.69 4.77 11.73
CA THR A 65 -16.01 4.12 11.89
C THR A 65 -16.47 3.58 10.54
N VAL A 66 -16.61 2.26 10.46
CA VAL A 66 -17.10 1.57 9.26
C VAL A 66 -18.58 1.27 9.43
N ALA A 67 -19.41 1.85 8.57
CA ALA A 67 -20.87 1.75 8.66
C ALA A 67 -21.54 1.76 7.29
N HIS A 68 -22.74 1.22 7.20
CA HIS A 68 -23.59 1.44 6.03
C HIS A 68 -23.99 2.92 5.93
N ALA A 69 -23.92 3.46 4.72
CA ALA A 69 -24.24 4.84 4.43
C ALA A 69 -25.00 4.95 3.09
N ASN A 70 -25.76 6.02 2.96
CA ASN A 70 -26.44 6.40 1.73
C ASN A 70 -25.76 7.67 1.17
N LEU A 71 -25.04 7.53 0.06
CA LEU A 71 -24.24 8.62 -0.52
C LEU A 71 -24.77 9.04 -1.89
N ALA A 72 -24.70 10.33 -2.19
CA ALA A 72 -25.02 10.88 -3.51
C ALA A 72 -23.83 10.66 -4.47
N ILE A 73 -23.57 9.41 -4.89
CA ILE A 73 -22.48 9.07 -5.81
C ILE A 73 -22.81 9.57 -7.23
N TRP A 74 -23.98 9.29 -7.74
CA TRP A 74 -24.47 9.77 -9.03
C TRP A 74 -25.42 10.95 -8.85
N PRO A 75 -25.39 11.96 -9.73
CA PRO A 75 -26.35 13.06 -9.70
C PRO A 75 -27.79 12.54 -9.72
N GLY A 76 -28.59 12.99 -8.75
CA GLY A 76 -30.00 12.62 -8.64
C GLY A 76 -30.29 11.23 -8.03
N PHE A 77 -29.26 10.47 -7.63
CA PHE A 77 -29.42 9.16 -7.01
C PHE A 77 -28.71 9.10 -5.66
N VAL A 78 -29.32 8.34 -4.76
CA VAL A 78 -28.72 7.97 -3.48
C VAL A 78 -28.33 6.50 -3.56
N THR A 79 -27.07 6.20 -3.29
CA THR A 79 -26.47 4.87 -3.41
C THR A 79 -26.10 4.32 -2.03
N ALA A 80 -26.56 3.12 -1.72
CA ALA A 80 -26.18 2.41 -0.51
C ALA A 80 -24.76 1.83 -0.65
N VAL A 81 -23.91 2.12 0.33
CA VAL A 81 -22.49 1.71 0.39
C VAL A 81 -22.11 1.33 1.80
N SER A 82 -20.93 0.73 1.98
CA SER A 82 -20.24 0.65 3.26
C SER A 82 -19.13 1.70 3.27
N ALA A 83 -19.26 2.69 4.15
CA ALA A 83 -18.38 3.86 4.16
C ALA A 83 -17.51 3.88 5.42
N ILE A 84 -16.34 4.52 5.33
CA ILE A 84 -15.49 4.80 6.48
C ILE A 84 -15.63 6.29 6.78
N ASN A 85 -16.11 6.64 7.98
CA ASN A 85 -16.43 8.00 8.40
C ASN A 85 -17.34 8.73 7.39
N GLY A 86 -18.30 8.00 6.80
CA GLY A 86 -19.27 8.55 5.84
C GLY A 86 -18.68 8.89 4.46
N SER A 87 -17.48 8.43 4.12
CA SER A 87 -16.82 8.69 2.85
C SER A 87 -16.48 7.39 2.09
N VAL A 88 -16.51 7.44 0.76
CA VAL A 88 -16.04 6.40 -0.17
C VAL A 88 -15.25 7.06 -1.32
N PRO A 89 -13.92 6.81 -1.41
CA PRO A 89 -13.08 6.10 -0.46
C PRO A 89 -13.12 6.72 0.94
N GLY A 90 -12.73 5.94 1.96
CA GLY A 90 -12.54 6.42 3.32
C GLY A 90 -11.49 7.53 3.41
N PRO A 91 -11.34 8.17 4.58
CA PRO A 91 -10.39 9.27 4.79
C PRO A 91 -8.95 8.89 4.40
N THR A 92 -8.21 9.83 3.81
CA THR A 92 -6.78 9.67 3.55
C THR A 92 -6.01 9.86 4.85
N ILE A 93 -5.31 8.82 5.29
CA ILE A 93 -4.41 8.88 6.44
C ILE A 93 -3.06 9.39 5.94
N ARG A 94 -2.53 10.46 6.57
CA ARG A 94 -1.18 10.98 6.31
C ARG A 94 -0.33 10.91 7.57
N VAL A 95 0.82 10.26 7.46
CA VAL A 95 1.77 10.09 8.58
C VAL A 95 3.19 10.34 8.08
N ARG A 96 4.09 10.65 8.99
CA ARG A 96 5.52 10.77 8.67
C ARG A 96 6.25 9.51 9.05
N ARG A 97 7.28 9.19 8.29
CA ARG A 97 8.22 8.16 8.67
C ARG A 97 8.77 8.43 10.08
N GLY A 98 8.68 7.44 10.94
CA GLY A 98 9.11 7.52 12.33
C GLY A 98 8.00 7.87 13.33
N ASP A 99 6.85 8.35 12.86
CA ASP A 99 5.69 8.61 13.72
C ASP A 99 5.08 7.30 14.23
N GLU A 100 4.39 7.39 15.35
CA GLU A 100 3.49 6.37 15.85
C GLU A 100 2.10 6.61 15.26
N PHE A 101 1.61 5.64 14.49
CA PHE A 101 0.22 5.60 14.08
C PHE A 101 -0.60 4.92 15.16
N ALA A 102 -1.73 5.52 15.53
CA ALA A 102 -2.69 4.94 16.46
C ALA A 102 -4.11 5.32 16.03
N ALA A 103 -4.97 4.32 15.86
CA ALA A 103 -6.36 4.52 15.47
C ALA A 103 -7.28 3.52 16.19
N ARG A 104 -8.50 3.95 16.50
CA ARG A 104 -9.58 3.06 16.91
C ARG A 104 -10.44 2.74 15.69
N ILE A 105 -10.64 1.48 15.42
CA ILE A 105 -11.52 0.98 14.36
C ILE A 105 -12.84 0.57 15.00
N ALA A 106 -13.95 1.19 14.56
CA ALA A 106 -15.28 0.89 15.06
C ALA A 106 -16.12 0.19 13.99
N ASN A 107 -16.44 -1.07 14.19
CA ASN A 107 -17.29 -1.85 13.30
C ASN A 107 -18.76 -1.59 13.61
N GLN A 108 -19.44 -0.82 12.79
CA GLN A 108 -20.90 -0.59 12.85
C GLN A 108 -21.65 -1.32 11.72
N LEU A 109 -20.98 -2.24 11.02
CA LEU A 109 -21.64 -3.15 10.09
C LEU A 109 -22.39 -4.25 10.86
N ALA A 110 -23.22 -5.00 10.14
CA ALA A 110 -23.93 -6.17 10.70
C ALA A 110 -23.07 -7.45 10.67
N GLU A 111 -21.96 -7.42 9.93
CA GLU A 111 -21.01 -8.52 9.75
C GLU A 111 -19.66 -8.23 10.45
N PRO A 112 -18.78 -9.25 10.61
CA PRO A 112 -17.44 -9.04 11.12
C PRO A 112 -16.60 -8.09 10.23
N LEU A 113 -15.56 -7.51 10.81
CA LEU A 113 -14.66 -6.60 10.12
C LEU A 113 -13.25 -6.70 10.68
N VAL A 114 -12.26 -6.64 9.80
CA VAL A 114 -10.88 -6.25 10.10
C VAL A 114 -10.36 -5.41 8.93
N LEU A 115 -9.53 -4.41 9.23
CA LEU A 115 -8.83 -3.60 8.22
C LEU A 115 -7.38 -4.04 8.13
N HIS A 116 -6.91 -4.32 6.93
CA HIS A 116 -5.50 -4.53 6.62
C HIS A 116 -4.86 -3.21 6.16
N TRP A 117 -3.62 -2.99 6.59
CA TRP A 117 -2.80 -1.84 6.24
C TRP A 117 -1.85 -2.19 5.09
N HIS A 118 -2.38 -2.27 3.89
CA HIS A 118 -1.69 -2.76 2.71
C HIS A 118 -0.46 -1.90 2.35
N GLY A 119 0.71 -2.53 2.32
CA GLY A 119 1.99 -1.87 2.07
C GLY A 119 2.65 -1.31 3.32
N ILE A 120 2.02 -1.45 4.49
CA ILE A 120 2.60 -1.06 5.77
C ILE A 120 3.30 -2.27 6.41
N LEU A 121 4.49 -2.03 6.96
CA LEU A 121 5.23 -3.05 7.72
C LEU A 121 4.77 -3.01 9.18
N ALA A 122 3.56 -3.51 9.43
CA ALA A 122 2.95 -3.55 10.76
C ALA A 122 3.36 -4.82 11.54
N PRO A 123 3.30 -4.80 12.89
CA PRO A 123 3.38 -6.02 13.69
C PRO A 123 2.21 -6.96 13.40
N GLU A 124 2.40 -8.26 13.63
CA GLU A 124 1.42 -9.32 13.35
C GLU A 124 -0.01 -8.99 13.80
N HIS A 125 -0.18 -8.60 15.07
CA HIS A 125 -1.51 -8.32 15.65
C HIS A 125 -2.11 -6.98 15.23
N GLU A 126 -1.35 -6.15 14.52
CA GLU A 126 -1.76 -4.83 14.04
C GLU A 126 -1.97 -4.83 12.52
N ASP A 127 -1.56 -5.91 11.83
CA ASP A 127 -1.50 -6.01 10.38
C ASP A 127 -2.87 -6.16 9.72
N GLY A 128 -3.88 -6.62 10.48
CA GLY A 128 -5.23 -6.86 9.97
C GLY A 128 -5.40 -8.23 9.34
N HIS A 129 -4.80 -9.26 9.93
CA HIS A 129 -5.00 -10.64 9.52
C HIS A 129 -6.48 -11.07 9.74
N PRO A 130 -7.10 -11.88 8.86
CA PRO A 130 -8.51 -12.31 9.00
C PRO A 130 -8.88 -12.91 10.36
N ARG A 131 -7.93 -13.56 11.05
CA ARG A 131 -8.16 -14.12 12.41
C ARG A 131 -8.44 -13.05 13.48
N ASP A 132 -8.04 -11.80 13.24
CA ASP A 132 -8.17 -10.69 14.18
C ASP A 132 -9.47 -9.88 13.94
N GLN A 133 -10.37 -10.40 13.10
CA GLN A 133 -11.66 -9.77 12.81
C GLN A 133 -12.53 -9.61 14.06
N VAL A 134 -13.20 -8.47 14.16
CA VAL A 134 -14.12 -8.17 15.26
C VAL A 134 -15.57 -8.28 14.82
N ALA A 135 -16.43 -8.79 15.72
CA ALA A 135 -17.86 -8.93 15.45
C ALA A 135 -18.55 -7.57 15.26
N ALA A 136 -19.73 -7.60 14.69
CA ALA A 136 -20.64 -6.46 14.55
C ALA A 136 -20.78 -5.68 15.87
N GLY A 137 -20.73 -4.36 15.81
CA GLY A 137 -20.86 -3.45 16.95
C GLY A 137 -19.61 -3.34 17.84
N ASN A 138 -18.55 -4.11 17.60
CA ASN A 138 -17.32 -4.07 18.37
C ASN A 138 -16.30 -3.09 17.77
N SER A 139 -15.25 -2.83 18.53
CA SER A 139 -14.14 -1.98 18.12
C SER A 139 -12.81 -2.61 18.55
N TYR A 140 -11.72 -2.25 17.87
CA TYR A 140 -10.36 -2.57 18.28
C TYR A 140 -9.46 -1.36 18.07
N ASP A 141 -8.34 -1.34 18.79
CA ASP A 141 -7.33 -0.30 18.69
C ASP A 141 -6.11 -0.86 17.93
N VAL A 142 -5.55 -0.06 17.04
CA VAL A 142 -4.34 -0.36 16.27
C VAL A 142 -3.26 0.63 16.65
N ARG A 143 -2.03 0.15 16.87
CA ARG A 143 -0.91 1.01 17.21
C ARG A 143 0.41 0.43 16.69
N PHE A 144 1.09 1.16 15.82
CA PHE A 144 2.43 0.79 15.36
C PHE A 144 3.26 2.00 14.96
N ARG A 145 4.58 1.82 14.95
CA ARG A 145 5.51 2.83 14.46
C ARG A 145 5.75 2.65 12.96
N VAL A 146 5.57 3.72 12.20
CA VAL A 146 5.79 3.73 10.74
C VAL A 146 7.30 3.82 10.46
N LYS A 147 7.92 2.69 10.09
CA LYS A 147 9.38 2.59 9.92
C LYS A 147 9.82 2.68 8.46
N GLN A 148 8.97 2.29 7.53
CA GLN A 148 9.30 2.24 6.11
C GLN A 148 9.44 3.64 5.50
N ARG A 149 9.95 3.68 4.27
CA ARG A 149 10.12 4.91 3.47
C ARG A 149 8.79 5.51 3.07
N ALA A 150 8.84 6.76 2.59
CA ALA A 150 7.70 7.42 1.97
C ALA A 150 7.12 6.57 0.83
N ALA A 151 5.80 6.41 0.84
CA ALA A 151 5.07 5.61 -0.14
C ALA A 151 3.59 5.94 -0.12
N THR A 152 2.91 5.65 -1.22
CA THR A 152 1.46 5.61 -1.29
C THR A 152 1.01 4.19 -0.94
N CYS A 153 0.55 4.01 0.31
CA CYS A 153 -0.07 2.79 0.82
C CYS A 153 -1.59 2.98 0.89
N TRP A 154 -2.31 1.98 1.34
CA TRP A 154 -3.75 2.05 1.50
C TRP A 154 -4.23 1.12 2.62
N TYR A 155 -5.49 1.17 2.97
CA TYR A 155 -6.13 0.27 3.90
C TYR A 155 -7.47 -0.19 3.35
N HIS A 156 -7.83 -1.45 3.62
CA HIS A 156 -9.07 -2.04 3.12
C HIS A 156 -9.55 -3.17 4.04
N ALA A 157 -10.81 -3.58 3.87
CA ALA A 157 -11.33 -4.74 4.56
C ALA A 157 -10.53 -6.01 4.19
N HIS A 158 -10.26 -6.85 5.20
CA HIS A 158 -9.57 -8.14 5.03
C HIS A 158 -10.25 -9.24 5.87
N THR A 159 -11.57 -9.21 5.85
CA THR A 159 -12.43 -10.10 6.64
C THR A 159 -12.57 -11.44 5.92
N ASP A 160 -12.39 -12.55 6.64
CA ASP A 160 -12.47 -13.90 6.06
C ASP A 160 -13.75 -14.10 5.24
N GLN A 161 -13.62 -14.45 3.95
CA GLN A 161 -14.69 -14.66 2.97
C GLN A 161 -15.62 -13.44 2.74
N LEU A 162 -15.23 -12.25 3.20
CA LEU A 162 -15.97 -11.00 3.04
C LEU A 162 -15.11 -9.85 2.51
N THR A 163 -13.82 -10.08 2.26
CA THR A 163 -12.90 -9.07 1.74
C THR A 163 -13.43 -8.43 0.47
N ALA A 164 -13.83 -9.26 -0.50
CA ALA A 164 -14.29 -8.80 -1.81
C ALA A 164 -15.57 -7.95 -1.70
N GLU A 165 -16.58 -8.39 -0.97
CA GLU A 165 -17.83 -7.64 -0.84
C GLU A 165 -17.61 -6.32 -0.09
N GLN A 166 -16.91 -6.33 1.05
CA GLN A 166 -16.70 -5.14 1.86
C GLN A 166 -15.87 -4.09 1.12
N ALA A 167 -14.78 -4.47 0.45
CA ALA A 167 -13.98 -3.58 -0.38
C ALA A 167 -14.80 -3.05 -1.58
N TYR A 168 -15.57 -3.92 -2.25
CA TYR A 168 -16.42 -3.51 -3.36
C TYR A 168 -17.48 -2.50 -2.95
N ARG A 169 -18.04 -2.62 -1.74
CA ARG A 169 -19.01 -1.67 -1.19
C ARG A 169 -18.41 -0.38 -0.69
N GLY A 170 -17.06 -0.26 -0.59
CA GLY A 170 -16.36 0.99 -0.30
C GLY A 170 -15.49 1.01 0.95
N VAL A 171 -15.27 -0.15 1.60
CA VAL A 171 -14.40 -0.23 2.81
C VAL A 171 -12.94 -0.24 2.41
N ALA A 172 -12.43 0.93 1.96
CA ALA A 172 -11.04 1.18 1.60
C ALA A 172 -10.72 2.67 1.67
N GLY A 173 -9.44 3.01 1.91
CA GLY A 173 -8.93 4.38 1.90
C GLY A 173 -7.41 4.43 1.75
N LEU A 174 -6.85 5.60 1.50
CA LEU A 174 -5.41 5.77 1.29
C LEU A 174 -4.67 5.99 2.61
N PHE A 175 -3.42 5.46 2.65
CA PHE A 175 -2.47 5.68 3.72
C PHE A 175 -1.15 6.19 3.11
N ILE A 176 -0.87 7.48 3.25
CA ILE A 176 0.29 8.13 2.63
C ILE A 176 1.36 8.35 3.71
N ILE A 177 2.55 7.83 3.44
CA ILE A 177 3.72 8.04 4.30
C ILE A 177 4.57 9.14 3.68
N GLU A 178 4.90 10.14 4.48
CA GLU A 178 5.78 11.25 4.12
C GLU A 178 7.18 11.05 4.72
N ASP A 179 8.21 11.50 4.01
CA ASP A 179 9.61 11.48 4.47
C ASP A 179 10.29 12.80 4.08
N PRO A 180 11.03 13.46 4.98
CA PRO A 180 11.78 14.67 4.65
C PRO A 180 12.69 14.56 3.43
N ALA A 181 13.24 13.36 3.17
CA ALA A 181 14.06 13.11 1.99
C ALA A 181 13.26 13.21 0.68
N GLU A 182 11.98 12.83 0.67
CA GLU A 182 11.09 12.99 -0.48
C GLU A 182 10.71 14.47 -0.67
N VAL A 183 10.39 15.17 0.41
CA VAL A 183 10.05 16.60 0.38
C VAL A 183 11.18 17.43 -0.24
N ALA A 184 12.45 17.07 0.03
CA ALA A 184 13.63 17.75 -0.49
C ALA A 184 13.81 17.63 -2.01
N LEU A 185 13.10 16.70 -2.68
CA LEU A 185 13.17 16.52 -4.14
C LEU A 185 12.42 17.59 -4.93
N GLY A 186 11.55 18.38 -4.29
CA GLY A 186 10.77 19.41 -4.96
C GLY A 186 9.70 18.87 -5.92
N LEU A 187 9.25 17.64 -5.70
CA LEU A 187 8.10 17.09 -6.42
C LEU A 187 6.84 17.94 -6.18
N PRO A 188 5.85 17.92 -7.09
CA PRO A 188 4.59 18.62 -6.88
C PRO A 188 3.95 18.28 -5.53
N THR A 189 3.38 19.29 -4.87
CA THR A 189 2.73 19.19 -3.55
C THR A 189 1.41 19.96 -3.54
N GLY A 190 0.61 19.80 -2.49
CA GLY A 190 -0.67 20.48 -2.32
C GLY A 190 -1.65 20.16 -3.46
N ASP A 191 -2.22 21.18 -4.09
CA ASP A 191 -3.19 21.03 -5.20
C ASP A 191 -2.62 20.35 -6.45
N HIS A 192 -1.31 20.11 -6.50
CA HIS A 192 -0.62 19.44 -7.59
C HIS A 192 -0.14 18.01 -7.21
N ASP A 193 -0.47 17.48 -6.01
CA ASP A 193 -0.18 16.10 -5.55
C ASP A 193 -1.49 15.44 -5.13
N LEU A 194 -2.13 14.75 -6.06
CA LEU A 194 -3.50 14.31 -5.92
C LEU A 194 -3.64 12.78 -5.92
N PRO A 195 -4.39 12.22 -4.97
CA PRO A 195 -4.72 10.80 -4.96
C PRO A 195 -5.81 10.48 -5.98
N LEU A 196 -5.66 9.35 -6.68
CA LEU A 196 -6.63 8.82 -7.64
C LEU A 196 -6.88 7.34 -7.32
N VAL A 197 -7.96 7.04 -6.60
CA VAL A 197 -8.40 5.66 -6.31
C VAL A 197 -9.32 5.21 -7.41
N LEU A 198 -8.86 4.27 -8.24
CA LEU A 198 -9.60 3.67 -9.34
C LEU A 198 -10.40 2.48 -8.82
N THR A 199 -11.68 2.45 -9.06
CA THR A 199 -12.56 1.30 -8.77
C THR A 199 -13.53 1.10 -9.93
N ASP A 200 -13.94 -0.13 -10.19
CA ASP A 200 -14.99 -0.42 -11.15
C ASP A 200 -16.22 -1.01 -10.45
N LYS A 201 -17.39 -0.68 -10.96
CA LYS A 201 -18.66 -1.07 -10.33
C LYS A 201 -19.67 -1.57 -11.37
N ARG A 202 -20.50 -2.54 -10.96
CA ARG A 202 -21.78 -2.86 -11.59
C ARG A 202 -22.88 -2.16 -10.84
N THR A 203 -23.83 -1.54 -11.55
CA THR A 203 -24.96 -0.86 -10.93
C THR A 203 -26.28 -1.30 -11.58
N ASN A 204 -27.37 -1.24 -10.81
CA ASN A 204 -28.71 -1.40 -11.36
C ASN A 204 -29.26 -0.06 -11.92
N ALA A 205 -30.51 -0.10 -12.43
CA ALA A 205 -31.19 1.08 -12.98
C ALA A 205 -31.39 2.22 -11.94
N GLN A 206 -31.41 1.89 -10.66
CA GLN A 206 -31.52 2.83 -9.55
C GLN A 206 -30.14 3.32 -9.06
N ARG A 207 -29.07 3.03 -9.80
CA ARG A 207 -27.68 3.37 -9.44
C ARG A 207 -27.25 2.82 -8.07
N GLN A 208 -27.81 1.67 -7.66
CA GLN A 208 -27.29 0.92 -6.52
C GLN A 208 -26.10 0.07 -6.96
N VAL A 209 -25.06 0.06 -6.14
CA VAL A 209 -23.92 -0.86 -6.32
C VAL A 209 -24.40 -2.29 -6.13
N VAL A 210 -24.19 -3.12 -7.14
CA VAL A 210 -24.56 -4.54 -7.12
C VAL A 210 -23.30 -5.38 -6.92
N TYR A 211 -23.27 -6.17 -5.86
CA TYR A 211 -22.28 -7.22 -5.66
C TYR A 211 -23.03 -8.55 -5.56
N ALA A 212 -22.97 -9.32 -6.62
CA ALA A 212 -23.63 -10.62 -6.74
C ALA A 212 -22.79 -11.50 -7.70
N PRO A 213 -21.62 -11.98 -7.24
CA PRO A 213 -20.71 -12.73 -8.08
C PRO A 213 -21.34 -14.07 -8.50
N SER A 214 -21.30 -14.35 -9.79
CA SER A 214 -21.57 -15.66 -10.34
C SER A 214 -20.38 -16.60 -10.11
N MET A 215 -20.55 -17.89 -10.35
CA MET A 215 -19.42 -18.83 -10.32
C MET A 215 -18.30 -18.42 -11.31
N MET A 216 -18.66 -17.80 -12.44
CA MET A 216 -17.67 -17.30 -13.39
C MET A 216 -16.95 -16.09 -12.82
N ASP A 217 -17.64 -15.18 -12.14
CA ASP A 217 -16.99 -14.05 -11.47
C ASP A 217 -16.02 -14.52 -10.38
N MET A 218 -16.33 -15.60 -9.67
CA MET A 218 -15.39 -16.18 -8.69
C MET A 218 -14.14 -16.77 -9.34
N MET A 219 -14.21 -17.16 -10.62
CA MET A 219 -13.07 -17.69 -11.38
C MET A 219 -12.26 -16.60 -12.07
N THR A 220 -12.88 -15.54 -12.56
CA THR A 220 -12.20 -14.52 -13.40
C THR A 220 -12.07 -13.16 -12.69
N GLY A 221 -12.72 -13.00 -11.55
CA GLY A 221 -12.88 -11.76 -10.82
C GLY A 221 -14.16 -11.01 -11.18
N TYR A 222 -14.68 -10.24 -10.23
CA TYR A 222 -15.92 -9.46 -10.37
C TYR A 222 -15.62 -8.11 -11.03
N LEU A 223 -15.77 -8.04 -12.36
CA LEU A 223 -15.45 -6.86 -13.16
C LEU A 223 -16.69 -5.97 -13.36
N GLY A 224 -16.56 -4.70 -13.06
CA GLY A 224 -17.58 -3.67 -13.32
C GLY A 224 -17.51 -3.11 -14.74
N ASP A 225 -18.55 -2.44 -15.17
CA ASP A 225 -18.64 -1.74 -16.47
C ASP A 225 -18.50 -0.21 -16.33
N LEU A 226 -18.53 0.29 -15.09
CA LEU A 226 -18.40 1.71 -14.77
C LEU A 226 -17.17 1.94 -13.89
N VAL A 227 -16.28 2.83 -14.33
CA VAL A 227 -15.14 3.25 -13.51
C VAL A 227 -15.53 4.47 -12.66
N LEU A 228 -15.13 4.42 -11.40
CA LEU A 228 -15.20 5.54 -10.48
C LEU A 228 -13.78 5.92 -10.06
N VAL A 229 -13.48 7.22 -10.06
CA VAL A 229 -12.23 7.75 -9.51
C VAL A 229 -12.57 8.50 -8.23
N ASN A 230 -11.97 8.10 -7.12
CA ASN A 230 -12.33 8.61 -5.78
C ASN A 230 -13.85 8.55 -5.51
N GLY A 231 -14.50 7.48 -5.92
CA GLY A 231 -15.95 7.33 -5.80
C GLY A 231 -16.77 8.25 -6.71
N THR A 232 -16.14 8.95 -7.66
CA THR A 232 -16.80 9.86 -8.62
C THR A 232 -16.93 9.19 -9.98
N PRO A 233 -18.14 8.93 -10.49
CA PRO A 233 -18.36 8.41 -11.82
C PRO A 233 -18.13 9.52 -12.87
N ASP A 234 -17.63 9.17 -14.05
CA ASP A 234 -17.36 10.10 -15.15
C ASP A 234 -16.63 11.38 -14.66
N ALA A 235 -15.55 11.14 -13.91
CA ALA A 235 -14.83 12.17 -13.17
C ALA A 235 -14.05 13.10 -14.10
N TRP A 236 -14.03 14.39 -13.76
CA TRP A 236 -13.13 15.36 -14.39
C TRP A 236 -12.40 16.22 -13.34
N LEU A 237 -11.22 16.71 -13.72
CA LEU A 237 -10.40 17.63 -12.93
C LEU A 237 -9.98 18.81 -13.81
N ALA A 238 -10.23 20.03 -13.32
CA ALA A 238 -9.62 21.22 -13.88
C ALA A 238 -8.17 21.32 -13.43
N VAL A 239 -7.26 21.49 -14.38
CA VAL A 239 -5.83 21.63 -14.12
C VAL A 239 -5.29 22.93 -14.68
N ASP A 240 -4.28 23.49 -14.01
CA ASP A 240 -3.48 24.58 -14.55
C ASP A 240 -2.39 24.02 -15.49
N ARG A 241 -1.80 24.88 -16.29
CA ARG A 241 -0.62 24.53 -17.07
C ARG A 241 0.58 24.38 -16.13
N GLY A 242 0.96 23.14 -15.82
CA GLY A 242 2.06 22.85 -14.90
C GLY A 242 2.26 21.35 -14.69
N LEU A 243 3.18 21.02 -13.83
CA LEU A 243 3.51 19.65 -13.46
C LEU A 243 2.62 19.18 -12.30
N TYR A 244 1.97 18.05 -12.48
CA TYR A 244 1.15 17.37 -11.48
C TYR A 244 1.71 16.02 -11.12
N ARG A 245 1.60 15.63 -9.84
CA ARG A 245 1.83 14.28 -9.33
C ARG A 245 0.49 13.64 -9.05
N PHE A 246 0.22 12.51 -9.67
CA PHE A 246 -0.96 11.71 -9.37
C PHE A 246 -0.51 10.41 -8.68
N ARG A 247 -1.13 10.13 -7.54
CA ARG A 247 -0.94 8.90 -6.75
C ARG A 247 -2.08 7.95 -7.06
N LEU A 248 -1.85 7.02 -7.97
CA LEU A 248 -2.85 6.06 -8.43
C LEU A 248 -2.85 4.84 -7.53
N LEU A 249 -4.04 4.46 -7.08
CA LEU A 249 -4.33 3.16 -6.45
C LEU A 249 -5.33 2.43 -7.33
N ASN A 250 -5.04 1.18 -7.67
CA ASN A 250 -6.07 0.29 -8.17
C ASN A 250 -6.78 -0.40 -7.00
N GLY A 251 -7.92 0.16 -6.60
CA GLY A 251 -8.80 -0.36 -5.56
C GLY A 251 -9.97 -1.20 -6.11
N SER A 252 -9.88 -1.66 -7.37
CA SER A 252 -10.84 -2.62 -7.94
C SER A 252 -10.61 -4.01 -7.38
N ASN A 253 -11.67 -4.81 -7.27
CA ASN A 253 -11.55 -6.20 -6.81
C ASN A 253 -10.65 -7.05 -7.72
N ALA A 254 -10.82 -6.92 -9.04
CA ALA A 254 -10.16 -7.82 -10.00
C ALA A 254 -9.66 -7.10 -11.27
N ARG A 255 -10.19 -5.91 -11.59
CA ARG A 255 -9.86 -5.23 -12.85
C ARG A 255 -8.42 -4.75 -12.88
N ILE A 256 -7.74 -5.07 -13.96
CA ILE A 256 -6.41 -4.55 -14.29
C ILE A 256 -6.59 -3.39 -15.25
N TYR A 257 -5.85 -2.32 -15.05
CA TYR A 257 -5.80 -1.17 -15.95
C TYR A 257 -4.47 -1.10 -16.68
N ARG A 258 -4.49 -0.68 -17.94
CA ARG A 258 -3.32 -0.25 -18.70
C ARG A 258 -3.40 1.25 -18.88
N VAL A 259 -2.91 1.97 -17.87
CA VAL A 259 -3.03 3.42 -17.74
C VAL A 259 -2.26 4.14 -18.84
N ALA A 260 -2.89 5.10 -19.53
CA ALA A 260 -2.31 5.91 -20.59
C ALA A 260 -3.04 7.26 -20.70
N LEU A 261 -2.42 8.23 -21.38
CA LEU A 261 -3.07 9.46 -21.82
C LEU A 261 -3.67 9.27 -23.21
N SER A 262 -4.85 9.86 -23.47
CA SER A 262 -5.63 9.66 -24.70
C SER A 262 -4.96 10.17 -25.97
N ASP A 263 -4.02 11.10 -25.84
CA ASP A 263 -3.26 11.66 -26.96
C ASP A 263 -1.96 10.90 -27.24
N GLY A 264 -1.68 9.82 -26.48
CA GLY A 264 -0.49 8.98 -26.61
C GLY A 264 0.81 9.61 -26.11
N ARG A 265 0.77 10.80 -25.51
CA ARG A 265 1.97 11.40 -24.92
C ARG A 265 2.47 10.59 -23.73
N GLN A 266 3.76 10.67 -23.51
CA GLN A 266 4.40 10.05 -22.36
C GLN A 266 4.14 10.85 -21.09
N PHE A 267 4.09 10.16 -19.99
CA PHE A 267 4.16 10.67 -18.62
C PHE A 267 5.33 9.99 -17.90
N HIS A 268 5.68 10.50 -16.73
CA HIS A 268 6.83 9.96 -15.99
C HIS A 268 6.36 9.16 -14.79
N LEU A 269 6.76 7.88 -14.76
CA LEU A 269 6.60 7.04 -13.59
C LEU A 269 7.70 7.41 -12.60
N VAL A 270 7.33 7.73 -11.36
CA VAL A 270 8.25 8.16 -10.31
C VAL A 270 8.18 7.31 -9.05
N GLY A 271 7.10 6.56 -8.83
CA GLY A 271 6.93 5.71 -7.66
C GLY A 271 6.07 4.48 -7.93
N MET A 272 6.27 3.46 -7.09
CA MET A 272 5.57 2.19 -7.06
C MET A 272 5.01 1.92 -5.66
N ASP A 273 4.52 0.70 -5.42
CA ASP A 273 3.93 0.27 -4.15
C ASP A 273 4.76 0.70 -2.93
N GLY A 274 6.06 0.44 -2.95
CA GLY A 274 6.96 0.73 -1.84
C GLY A 274 7.69 2.08 -1.92
N GLY A 275 7.17 3.05 -2.68
CA GLY A 275 7.68 4.43 -2.77
C GLY A 275 8.43 4.75 -4.06
N LEU A 276 9.20 5.83 -4.03
CA LEU A 276 9.88 6.37 -5.20
C LEU A 276 10.91 5.39 -5.78
N ILE A 277 11.00 5.37 -7.12
CA ILE A 277 12.05 4.68 -7.88
C ILE A 277 13.30 5.58 -7.99
N PRO A 278 14.48 5.05 -8.39
CA PRO A 278 15.73 5.83 -8.40
C PRO A 278 15.73 7.06 -9.32
N ALA A 279 15.01 6.97 -10.43
CA ALA A 279 14.89 8.05 -11.40
C ALA A 279 13.56 7.96 -12.15
N PRO A 280 12.99 9.07 -12.64
CA PRO A 280 11.78 9.05 -13.44
C PRO A 280 11.95 8.21 -14.71
N VAL A 281 10.91 7.42 -15.04
CA VAL A 281 10.87 6.60 -16.26
C VAL A 281 9.74 7.08 -17.16
N SER A 282 10.07 7.51 -18.38
CA SER A 282 9.08 7.94 -19.37
C SER A 282 8.36 6.74 -19.97
N VAL A 283 7.04 6.74 -19.89
CA VAL A 283 6.19 5.67 -20.43
C VAL A 283 4.98 6.26 -21.16
N SER A 284 4.50 5.59 -22.20
CA SER A 284 3.24 5.94 -22.86
C SER A 284 2.06 5.15 -22.28
N SER A 285 2.33 4.05 -21.59
CA SER A 285 1.33 3.30 -20.82
C SER A 285 2.01 2.42 -19.78
N VAL A 286 1.28 2.05 -18.72
CA VAL A 286 1.77 1.22 -17.62
C VAL A 286 0.65 0.34 -17.08
N MET A 287 0.95 -0.91 -16.73
CA MET A 287 -0.01 -1.82 -16.11
C MET A 287 -0.19 -1.49 -14.63
N LEU A 288 -1.43 -1.58 -14.15
CA LEU A 288 -1.81 -1.35 -12.76
C LEU A 288 -2.82 -2.42 -12.34
N ALA A 289 -2.36 -3.43 -11.61
CA ALA A 289 -3.19 -4.53 -11.10
C ALA A 289 -3.86 -4.17 -9.77
N PRO A 290 -4.91 -4.90 -9.35
CA PRO A 290 -5.54 -4.75 -8.04
C PRO A 290 -4.52 -4.74 -6.91
N GLY A 291 -4.67 -3.80 -5.97
CA GLY A 291 -3.75 -3.59 -4.85
C GLY A 291 -2.48 -2.82 -5.18
N GLN A 292 -2.11 -2.68 -6.45
CA GLN A 292 -0.91 -1.92 -6.84
C GLN A 292 -1.13 -0.42 -6.79
N ARG A 293 -0.02 0.31 -6.55
CA ARG A 293 0.04 1.78 -6.61
C ARG A 293 1.10 2.22 -7.59
N LEU A 294 0.84 3.35 -8.23
CA LEU A 294 1.78 4.05 -9.10
C LEU A 294 1.76 5.53 -8.75
N GLU A 295 2.91 6.17 -8.82
CA GLU A 295 3.00 7.61 -8.77
C GLU A 295 3.52 8.13 -10.11
N ILE A 296 2.74 8.99 -10.75
CA ILE A 296 3.06 9.51 -12.08
C ILE A 296 3.14 11.03 -12.07
N LEU A 297 4.04 11.58 -12.88
CA LEU A 297 4.07 13.00 -13.18
C LEU A 297 3.50 13.23 -14.57
N VAL A 298 2.51 14.12 -14.65
CA VAL A 298 1.91 14.58 -15.91
C VAL A 298 2.16 16.08 -16.04
N ASP A 299 2.78 16.49 -17.14
CA ASP A 299 3.08 17.90 -17.43
C ASP A 299 2.06 18.49 -18.39
N PHE A 300 1.20 19.38 -17.85
CA PHE A 300 0.21 20.12 -18.64
C PHE A 300 0.72 21.45 -19.21
N SER A 301 1.99 21.81 -18.99
CA SER A 301 2.54 23.11 -19.41
C SER A 301 2.47 23.34 -20.93
N SER A 302 2.60 22.27 -21.72
CA SER A 302 2.55 22.32 -23.18
C SER A 302 1.14 22.30 -23.78
N TYR A 303 0.10 22.09 -22.97
CA TYR A 303 -1.28 22.05 -23.46
C TYR A 303 -1.87 23.47 -23.49
N PRO A 304 -2.55 23.87 -24.57
CA PRO A 304 -3.29 25.14 -24.59
C PRO A 304 -4.42 25.16 -23.55
N VAL A 305 -4.71 26.34 -23.00
CA VAL A 305 -5.93 26.53 -22.20
C VAL A 305 -7.16 26.19 -23.06
N GLY A 306 -8.12 25.49 -22.48
CA GLY A 306 -9.29 24.94 -23.16
C GLY A 306 -9.09 23.52 -23.70
N SER A 307 -7.89 22.93 -23.57
CA SER A 307 -7.64 21.53 -23.96
C SER A 307 -8.35 20.57 -23.01
N ALA A 308 -8.82 19.44 -23.56
CA ALA A 308 -9.31 18.31 -22.80
C ALA A 308 -8.41 17.09 -23.07
N LEU A 309 -8.06 16.36 -22.03
CA LEU A 309 -7.24 15.15 -22.07
C LEU A 309 -7.91 14.07 -21.23
N GLN A 310 -7.88 12.81 -21.69
CA GLN A 310 -8.39 11.69 -20.89
C GLN A 310 -7.24 10.86 -20.32
N LEU A 311 -7.39 10.46 -19.06
CA LEU A 311 -6.72 9.28 -18.52
C LEU A 311 -7.54 8.06 -18.91
N LYS A 312 -6.92 7.06 -19.53
CA LYS A 312 -7.58 5.87 -20.09
C LYS A 312 -6.91 4.60 -19.60
N SER A 313 -7.64 3.49 -19.64
CA SER A 313 -7.08 2.17 -19.68
C SER A 313 -7.11 1.68 -21.13
N LEU A 314 -5.95 1.50 -21.74
CA LEU A 314 -5.86 0.93 -23.09
C LEU A 314 -6.20 -0.56 -23.06
N SER A 315 -6.65 -1.08 -24.21
CA SER A 315 -6.86 -2.50 -24.36
C SER A 315 -5.55 -3.30 -24.25
N PHE A 316 -5.67 -4.53 -23.73
CA PHE A 316 -4.59 -5.51 -23.70
C PHE A 316 -5.20 -6.92 -23.78
N THR A 317 -4.37 -7.93 -24.07
CA THR A 317 -4.83 -9.31 -24.07
C THR A 317 -5.20 -9.71 -22.64
N GLY A 318 -6.50 -9.83 -22.37
CA GLY A 318 -7.04 -10.24 -21.06
C GLY A 318 -6.86 -11.73 -20.80
N GLY A 319 -6.87 -12.13 -19.53
CA GLY A 319 -7.09 -13.51 -19.12
C GLY A 319 -8.55 -13.93 -19.39
N GLY A 320 -8.87 -15.21 -19.17
CA GLY A 320 -10.26 -15.69 -19.25
C GLY A 320 -10.55 -16.70 -20.37
N GLY A 321 -9.54 -17.23 -21.01
CA GLY A 321 -9.66 -18.34 -21.96
C GLY A 321 -10.72 -18.13 -23.05
N MET A 322 -11.37 -19.23 -23.51
CA MET A 322 -12.38 -19.21 -24.60
C MET A 322 -13.72 -18.53 -24.22
N MET A 323 -13.95 -18.17 -22.95
CA MET A 323 -15.22 -17.58 -22.48
C MET A 323 -15.22 -16.05 -22.46
N GLY A 324 -14.14 -15.39 -22.95
CA GLY A 324 -14.13 -13.96 -23.26
C GLY A 324 -14.46 -13.04 -22.07
N GLY A 325 -13.61 -13.02 -21.04
CA GLY A 325 -13.74 -12.03 -19.97
C GLY A 325 -13.61 -10.60 -20.49
N THR A 326 -14.25 -9.64 -19.79
CA THR A 326 -14.12 -8.19 -20.08
C THR A 326 -12.82 -7.59 -19.52
N GLN A 327 -11.90 -8.40 -19.02
CA GLN A 327 -10.56 -7.97 -18.62
C GLN A 327 -9.78 -7.50 -19.85
N GLY A 328 -9.11 -6.36 -19.75
CA GLY A 328 -8.31 -5.82 -20.85
C GLY A 328 -9.11 -5.06 -21.92
N VAL A 329 -10.38 -4.77 -21.71
CA VAL A 329 -11.13 -3.83 -22.57
C VAL A 329 -10.67 -2.40 -22.33
N GLU A 330 -10.75 -1.57 -23.38
CA GLU A 330 -10.45 -0.15 -23.25
C GLU A 330 -11.53 0.56 -22.44
N MET A 331 -11.12 1.45 -21.52
CA MET A 331 -12.03 2.20 -20.66
C MET A 331 -11.54 3.64 -20.48
N ASP A 332 -12.45 4.59 -20.42
CA ASP A 332 -12.18 5.94 -19.94
C ASP A 332 -12.12 5.92 -18.42
N LEU A 333 -11.08 6.50 -17.83
CA LEU A 333 -10.93 6.58 -16.37
C LEU A 333 -11.41 7.93 -15.86
N MET A 334 -10.84 9.04 -16.36
CA MET A 334 -11.26 10.41 -16.03
C MET A 334 -10.80 11.41 -17.10
N ARG A 335 -11.27 12.65 -16.99
CA ARG A 335 -10.86 13.77 -17.87
C ARG A 335 -10.10 14.82 -17.11
N PHE A 336 -9.12 15.43 -17.78
CA PHE A 336 -8.47 16.67 -17.36
C PHE A 336 -8.90 17.79 -18.30
N TYR A 337 -9.25 18.95 -17.73
CA TYR A 337 -9.50 20.18 -18.49
C TYR A 337 -8.44 21.21 -18.10
N VAL A 338 -7.69 21.70 -19.09
CA VAL A 338 -6.65 22.72 -18.88
C VAL A 338 -7.33 24.09 -18.86
N ASP A 339 -7.72 24.56 -17.70
CA ASP A 339 -8.50 25.78 -17.53
C ASP A 339 -7.68 26.98 -17.07
N GLY A 340 -6.53 26.75 -16.43
CA GLY A 340 -5.70 27.77 -15.82
C GLY A 340 -4.44 28.11 -16.59
N ALA A 341 -3.92 29.33 -16.37
CA ALA A 341 -2.59 29.74 -16.83
C ALA A 341 -1.50 28.94 -16.10
N ALA A 342 -0.26 29.06 -16.59
CA ALA A 342 0.86 28.38 -15.93
C ALA A 342 1.00 28.83 -14.47
N THR A 343 0.96 27.86 -13.56
CA THR A 343 1.16 28.03 -12.12
C THR A 343 2.23 27.07 -11.64
N GLY A 344 3.10 27.57 -10.75
CA GLY A 344 4.14 26.77 -10.11
C GLY A 344 5.43 26.62 -10.93
N ASN A 345 6.53 26.48 -10.20
CA ASN A 345 7.87 26.27 -10.73
C ASN A 345 8.37 24.84 -10.47
N ALA A 346 7.47 23.89 -10.20
CA ALA A 346 7.87 22.49 -9.99
C ALA A 346 8.53 21.98 -11.27
N SER A 347 9.74 21.47 -11.13
CA SER A 347 10.47 20.83 -12.22
C SER A 347 10.59 19.35 -11.92
N GLN A 348 10.58 18.55 -12.97
CA GLN A 348 10.83 17.12 -12.82
C GLN A 348 12.28 16.89 -12.39
N PRO A 349 12.56 16.28 -11.24
CA PRO A 349 13.93 15.92 -10.86
C PRO A 349 14.45 14.82 -11.78
N SER A 350 15.74 14.89 -12.12
CA SER A 350 16.42 13.85 -12.94
C SER A 350 16.76 12.59 -12.14
N THR A 351 16.86 12.72 -10.82
CA THR A 351 17.13 11.64 -9.86
C THR A 351 16.15 11.75 -8.70
N LEU A 352 15.77 10.63 -8.15
CA LEU A 352 14.87 10.52 -7.01
C LEU A 352 15.63 9.97 -5.79
N LEU A 353 15.02 9.05 -5.04
CA LEU A 353 15.65 8.49 -3.85
C LEU A 353 16.55 7.30 -4.20
N PRO A 354 17.65 7.08 -3.46
CA PRO A 354 18.50 5.92 -3.65
C PRO A 354 17.72 4.61 -3.53
N PHE A 355 18.06 3.65 -4.37
CA PHE A 355 17.51 2.32 -4.37
C PHE A 355 18.62 1.31 -4.12
N THR A 356 18.46 0.45 -3.11
CA THR A 356 19.39 -0.64 -2.84
C THR A 356 18.81 -1.93 -3.40
N SER A 357 19.44 -2.43 -4.46
CA SER A 357 19.09 -3.74 -5.00
C SER A 357 19.56 -4.85 -4.06
N TYR A 358 18.72 -5.85 -3.89
CA TYR A 358 19.16 -7.09 -3.25
C TYR A 358 20.07 -7.88 -4.19
N ASP A 359 21.14 -8.45 -3.64
CA ASP A 359 21.98 -9.40 -4.36
C ASP A 359 21.36 -10.79 -4.29
N SER A 360 20.93 -11.31 -5.43
CA SER A 360 20.31 -12.64 -5.52
C SER A 360 21.25 -13.78 -5.12
N ALA A 361 22.58 -13.58 -5.17
CA ALA A 361 23.55 -14.56 -4.70
C ALA A 361 23.51 -14.76 -3.18
N LEU A 362 22.95 -13.79 -2.44
CA LEU A 362 22.77 -13.88 -0.99
C LEU A 362 21.47 -14.57 -0.58
N ALA A 363 20.64 -14.95 -1.54
CA ALA A 363 19.39 -15.66 -1.24
C ALA A 363 19.67 -17.05 -0.64
N ARG A 364 19.07 -17.30 0.52
CA ARG A 364 19.27 -18.55 1.28
C ARG A 364 18.44 -19.71 0.75
N ARG A 365 17.32 -19.40 0.07
CA ARG A 365 16.37 -20.38 -0.42
C ARG A 365 15.59 -19.84 -1.61
N THR A 366 15.17 -20.75 -2.48
CA THR A 366 14.09 -20.50 -3.45
C THR A 366 12.86 -21.25 -3.01
N ARG A 367 11.71 -20.55 -2.88
CA ARG A 367 10.39 -21.15 -2.68
C ARG A 367 9.61 -21.08 -3.97
N VAL A 368 8.89 -22.14 -4.29
CA VAL A 368 8.01 -22.18 -5.46
C VAL A 368 6.57 -22.17 -5.00
N PHE A 369 5.81 -21.24 -5.57
CA PHE A 369 4.38 -21.14 -5.38
C PHE A 369 3.70 -21.41 -6.73
N THR A 370 3.09 -22.58 -6.86
CA THR A 370 2.31 -22.94 -8.05
C THR A 370 0.90 -22.40 -7.90
N LEU A 371 0.53 -21.45 -8.77
CA LEU A 371 -0.80 -20.91 -8.89
C LEU A 371 -1.57 -21.79 -9.88
N ALA A 372 -2.61 -22.46 -9.42
CA ALA A 372 -3.34 -23.45 -10.19
C ALA A 372 -4.84 -23.37 -9.91
N SER A 373 -5.65 -23.91 -10.81
CA SER A 373 -7.08 -24.08 -10.62
C SER A 373 -7.40 -25.50 -10.19
N SER A 374 -8.34 -25.65 -9.26
CA SER A 374 -8.90 -26.91 -8.82
C SER A 374 -10.43 -26.82 -8.89
N GLY A 375 -11.04 -27.36 -9.93
CA GLY A 375 -12.44 -27.13 -10.24
C GLY A 375 -12.72 -25.64 -10.54
N MET A 376 -13.58 -25.04 -9.74
CA MET A 376 -14.01 -23.64 -9.87
C MET A 376 -13.32 -22.70 -8.86
N VAL A 377 -12.19 -23.09 -8.28
CA VAL A 377 -11.43 -22.26 -7.36
C VAL A 377 -9.95 -22.25 -7.73
N HIS A 378 -9.26 -21.19 -7.35
CA HIS A 378 -7.81 -21.08 -7.49
C HIS A 378 -7.10 -21.49 -6.19
N THR A 379 -5.91 -22.03 -6.32
CA THR A 379 -5.12 -22.54 -5.19
C THR A 379 -3.67 -22.07 -5.29
N ILE A 380 -3.00 -22.02 -4.14
CA ILE A 380 -1.54 -21.89 -4.06
C ILE A 380 -0.99 -23.26 -3.61
N ASN A 381 -0.13 -23.85 -4.43
CA ASN A 381 0.43 -25.19 -4.17
C ASN A 381 -0.63 -26.28 -3.95
N GLY A 382 -1.78 -26.18 -4.62
CA GLY A 382 -2.88 -27.14 -4.51
C GLY A 382 -3.66 -27.06 -3.19
N GLN A 383 -3.43 -26.02 -2.37
CA GLN A 383 -4.08 -25.81 -1.08
C GLN A 383 -5.02 -24.61 -1.12
N LEU A 384 -6.15 -24.74 -0.45
CA LEU A 384 -7.01 -23.62 -0.09
C LEU A 384 -6.64 -23.11 1.30
N PHE A 385 -6.98 -21.87 1.59
CA PHE A 385 -6.75 -21.22 2.88
C PHE A 385 -7.32 -22.03 4.05
N SER A 386 -6.62 -21.99 5.14
CA SER A 386 -7.08 -22.49 6.44
C SER A 386 -6.57 -21.55 7.52
N MET A 387 -7.48 -20.97 8.29
CA MET A 387 -7.18 -19.99 9.34
C MET A 387 -6.16 -20.50 10.37
N SER A 388 -6.19 -21.79 10.67
CA SER A 388 -5.34 -22.40 11.70
C SER A 388 -4.04 -23.02 11.18
N ARG A 389 -3.83 -23.08 9.85
CA ARG A 389 -2.65 -23.73 9.27
C ARG A 389 -1.59 -22.69 8.94
N VAL A 390 -0.36 -22.90 9.40
CA VAL A 390 0.83 -22.20 8.89
C VAL A 390 1.41 -23.05 7.78
N ASP A 391 1.40 -22.55 6.55
CA ASP A 391 1.80 -23.29 5.36
C ASP A 391 3.33 -23.40 5.22
N PHE A 392 4.06 -22.39 5.69
CA PHE A 392 5.53 -22.39 5.74
C PHE A 392 6.06 -21.34 6.71
N SER A 393 7.36 -21.46 7.05
CA SER A 393 8.06 -20.48 7.89
C SER A 393 9.25 -19.87 7.14
N VAL A 394 9.55 -18.61 7.43
CA VAL A 394 10.69 -17.83 6.90
C VAL A 394 11.55 -17.38 8.07
N PRO A 395 12.86 -17.67 8.09
CA PRO A 395 13.74 -17.14 9.13
C PRO A 395 13.84 -15.60 9.04
N PHE A 396 13.83 -14.92 10.19
CA PHE A 396 13.95 -13.46 10.24
C PHE A 396 15.18 -12.96 9.49
N ALA A 397 15.00 -11.94 8.67
CA ALA A 397 16.02 -11.27 7.86
C ALA A 397 16.71 -12.16 6.81
N ASP A 398 16.23 -13.39 6.54
CA ASP A 398 16.70 -14.14 5.39
C ASP A 398 16.22 -13.49 4.10
N LEU A 399 17.13 -13.37 3.13
CA LEU A 399 16.76 -13.06 1.77
C LEU A 399 16.34 -14.36 1.09
N GLU A 400 15.15 -14.42 0.57
CA GLU A 400 14.65 -15.56 -0.19
C GLU A 400 14.29 -15.15 -1.62
N ILE A 401 14.36 -16.09 -2.55
CA ILE A 401 13.72 -15.99 -3.86
C ILE A 401 12.37 -16.68 -3.74
N TRP A 402 11.29 -15.93 -4.05
CA TRP A 402 9.98 -16.52 -4.24
C TRP A 402 9.69 -16.60 -5.73
N GLU A 403 9.27 -17.77 -6.19
CA GLU A 403 9.01 -18.05 -7.59
C GLU A 403 7.53 -18.40 -7.75
N TYR A 404 6.77 -17.49 -8.33
CA TYR A 404 5.36 -17.69 -8.69
C TYR A 404 5.28 -18.34 -10.06
N ARG A 405 4.70 -19.55 -10.11
CA ARG A 405 4.41 -20.27 -11.37
C ARG A 405 2.93 -20.27 -11.60
N ASN A 406 2.46 -19.42 -12.48
CA ASN A 406 1.07 -19.40 -12.88
C ASN A 406 0.82 -20.44 -13.97
N THR A 407 0.00 -21.46 -13.68
CA THR A 407 -0.40 -22.51 -14.62
C THR A 407 -1.84 -22.31 -15.09
N THR A 408 -2.47 -21.19 -14.76
CA THR A 408 -3.84 -20.86 -15.12
C THR A 408 -3.91 -19.93 -16.34
N SER A 409 -5.12 -19.74 -16.87
CA SER A 409 -5.42 -18.74 -17.90
C SER A 409 -5.71 -17.35 -17.34
N GLU A 410 -5.72 -17.20 -16.00
CA GLU A 410 -6.08 -15.97 -15.32
C GLU A 410 -4.83 -15.20 -14.84
N TYR A 411 -4.99 -13.89 -14.63
CA TYR A 411 -4.02 -13.04 -13.97
C TYR A 411 -4.12 -13.17 -12.46
N HIS A 412 -3.00 -13.25 -11.77
CA HIS A 412 -2.95 -13.28 -10.32
C HIS A 412 -2.03 -12.18 -9.78
N PRO A 413 -2.56 -11.09 -9.24
CA PRO A 413 -1.76 -10.13 -8.45
C PRO A 413 -1.44 -10.78 -7.10
N MET A 414 -0.19 -11.19 -6.89
CA MET A 414 0.24 -11.85 -5.66
C MET A 414 0.74 -10.82 -4.66
N HIS A 415 0.18 -10.81 -3.47
CA HIS A 415 0.52 -9.93 -2.36
C HIS A 415 1.08 -10.73 -1.18
N ALA A 416 2.11 -10.19 -0.55
CA ALA A 416 2.67 -10.72 0.69
C ALA A 416 2.70 -9.63 1.76
N HIS A 417 2.08 -9.89 2.90
CA HIS A 417 2.11 -9.00 4.05
C HIS A 417 3.53 -8.88 4.64
N ALA A 418 3.76 -7.88 5.47
CA ALA A 418 4.98 -7.67 6.28
C ALA A 418 6.30 -7.45 5.53
N ALA A 419 6.34 -7.40 4.20
CA ALA A 419 7.56 -7.12 3.45
C ALA A 419 7.32 -6.37 2.14
N HIS A 420 8.36 -5.66 1.71
CA HIS A 420 8.47 -5.23 0.32
C HIS A 420 9.48 -6.12 -0.42
N CYS A 421 9.23 -6.38 -1.69
CA CYS A 421 10.06 -7.23 -2.54
C CYS A 421 10.61 -6.45 -3.74
N GLN A 422 11.53 -7.10 -4.46
CA GLN A 422 12.06 -6.64 -5.74
C GLN A 422 11.84 -7.73 -6.77
N ILE A 423 11.36 -7.38 -7.97
CA ILE A 423 11.20 -8.36 -9.03
C ILE A 423 12.57 -8.67 -9.61
N LEU A 424 12.93 -9.96 -9.62
CA LEU A 424 14.20 -10.45 -10.15
C LEU A 424 14.10 -10.79 -11.63
N SER A 425 13.03 -11.46 -12.04
CA SER A 425 12.84 -11.85 -13.46
C SER A 425 11.41 -12.27 -13.75
N ARG A 426 11.05 -12.21 -15.04
CA ARG A 426 9.81 -12.71 -15.62
C ARG A 426 10.11 -13.65 -16.79
N SER A 427 9.39 -14.74 -16.91
CA SER A 427 9.53 -15.62 -18.10
C SER A 427 8.94 -15.01 -19.38
N SER A 428 8.05 -14.03 -19.25
CA SER A 428 7.40 -13.35 -20.37
C SER A 428 8.18 -12.18 -20.97
N ALA A 429 9.30 -11.77 -20.34
CA ALA A 429 10.07 -10.61 -20.77
C ALA A 429 11.57 -10.78 -20.48
N ALA A 430 12.41 -10.43 -21.45
CA ALA A 430 13.86 -10.47 -21.31
C ALA A 430 14.38 -9.34 -20.39
N GLN A 431 13.64 -8.24 -20.28
CA GLN A 431 13.91 -7.12 -19.38
C GLN A 431 12.62 -6.81 -18.62
N LEU A 432 12.77 -6.37 -17.37
CA LEU A 432 11.63 -5.98 -16.55
C LEU A 432 10.90 -4.78 -17.18
N PRO A 433 9.57 -4.82 -17.27
CA PRO A 433 8.80 -3.65 -17.67
C PRO A 433 8.86 -2.58 -16.57
N PRO A 434 8.60 -1.30 -16.90
CA PRO A 434 8.72 -0.19 -15.94
C PRO A 434 7.92 -0.35 -14.65
N GLU A 435 6.75 -0.97 -14.70
CA GLU A 435 5.90 -1.24 -13.53
C GLU A 435 6.49 -2.22 -12.51
N ASP A 436 7.59 -2.86 -12.86
CA ASP A 436 8.30 -3.81 -11.98
C ASP A 436 9.50 -3.19 -11.27
N TYR A 437 9.83 -1.93 -11.57
CA TYR A 437 10.98 -1.26 -10.97
C TYR A 437 10.69 -0.90 -9.51
N GLY A 438 11.77 -0.81 -8.72
CA GLY A 438 11.68 -0.36 -7.33
C GLY A 438 11.13 -1.43 -6.37
N TRP A 439 10.50 -0.96 -5.31
CA TRP A 439 9.95 -1.78 -4.25
C TRP A 439 8.48 -2.08 -4.51
N LYS A 440 8.13 -3.36 -4.44
CA LYS A 440 6.79 -3.88 -4.65
C LYS A 440 6.29 -4.59 -3.40
N ASP A 441 4.98 -4.66 -3.21
CA ASP A 441 4.32 -5.58 -2.29
C ASP A 441 3.28 -6.44 -3.01
N THR A 442 2.88 -6.02 -4.20
CA THR A 442 1.92 -6.73 -5.05
C THR A 442 2.52 -6.96 -6.44
N VAL A 443 2.55 -8.21 -6.88
CA VAL A 443 3.23 -8.66 -8.10
C VAL A 443 2.23 -9.29 -9.06
N LEU A 444 1.95 -8.64 -10.19
CA LEU A 444 1.08 -9.22 -11.22
C LEU A 444 1.78 -10.40 -11.91
N VAL A 445 1.20 -11.58 -11.83
CA VAL A 445 1.63 -12.79 -12.53
C VAL A 445 0.64 -13.08 -13.67
N LYS A 446 1.13 -13.02 -14.92
CA LYS A 446 0.30 -13.20 -16.11
C LYS A 446 -0.04 -14.69 -16.33
N PRO A 447 -1.05 -15.01 -17.15
CA PRO A 447 -1.33 -16.37 -17.55
C PRO A 447 -0.08 -17.12 -18.06
N ASN A 448 0.13 -18.34 -17.57
CA ASN A 448 1.27 -19.20 -17.94
C ASN A 448 2.66 -18.57 -17.75
N GLU A 449 2.78 -17.62 -16.83
CA GLU A 449 4.04 -16.91 -16.54
C GLU A 449 4.69 -17.43 -15.27
N THR A 450 6.02 -17.37 -15.24
CA THR A 450 6.82 -17.53 -14.03
C THR A 450 7.45 -16.17 -13.68
N VAL A 451 7.23 -15.71 -12.44
CA VAL A 451 7.84 -14.48 -11.91
C VAL A 451 8.66 -14.84 -10.68
N ARG A 452 9.89 -14.34 -10.61
CA ARG A 452 10.77 -14.50 -9.46
C ARG A 452 10.97 -13.17 -8.77
N ILE A 453 10.84 -13.16 -7.46
CA ILE A 453 11.06 -11.98 -6.63
C ILE A 453 12.13 -12.26 -5.57
N LEU A 454 12.78 -11.20 -5.12
CA LEU A 454 13.64 -11.19 -3.94
C LEU A 454 12.88 -10.54 -2.79
N VAL A 455 12.72 -11.25 -1.69
CA VAL A 455 11.97 -10.79 -0.52
C VAL A 455 12.75 -11.06 0.76
N ARG A 456 12.66 -10.12 1.71
CA ARG A 456 13.25 -10.23 3.05
C ARG A 456 12.26 -9.74 4.08
N PHE A 457 12.06 -10.54 5.13
CA PHE A 457 11.19 -10.23 6.26
C PHE A 457 12.05 -9.84 7.47
N ASP A 458 12.34 -8.55 7.62
CA ASP A 458 13.25 -8.03 8.64
C ASP A 458 12.62 -6.93 9.52
N SER A 459 11.31 -6.73 9.40
CA SER A 459 10.57 -5.73 10.18
C SER A 459 9.95 -6.33 11.44
N HIS A 460 9.17 -7.39 11.30
CA HIS A 460 8.41 -8.03 12.37
C HIS A 460 8.39 -9.55 12.20
N ALA A 461 8.43 -10.27 13.33
CA ALA A 461 8.15 -11.70 13.40
C ALA A 461 6.66 -11.92 13.66
N GLY A 462 6.16 -13.12 13.33
CA GLY A 462 4.76 -13.50 13.53
C GLY A 462 4.17 -14.19 12.31
N VAL A 463 2.85 -14.41 12.33
CA VAL A 463 2.11 -15.08 11.24
C VAL A 463 1.41 -14.04 10.39
N PHE A 464 1.65 -14.09 9.08
CA PHE A 464 1.15 -13.13 8.09
C PHE A 464 0.47 -13.84 6.93
N ALA A 465 -0.35 -13.12 6.19
CA ALA A 465 -1.02 -13.61 5.01
C ALA A 465 -0.17 -13.44 3.74
N HIS A 466 -0.33 -14.38 2.80
CA HIS A 466 0.20 -14.34 1.44
C HIS A 466 -0.91 -14.83 0.51
N HIS A 467 -1.37 -13.99 -0.42
CA HIS A 467 -2.59 -14.29 -1.18
C HIS A 467 -2.60 -13.65 -2.57
N CYS A 468 -3.53 -14.09 -3.40
CA CYS A 468 -3.89 -13.39 -4.63
C CYS A 468 -4.76 -12.18 -4.29
N HIS A 469 -4.44 -11.01 -4.82
CA HIS A 469 -5.19 -9.77 -4.60
C HIS A 469 -6.28 -9.52 -5.67
N ASN A 470 -6.67 -10.55 -6.44
CA ASN A 470 -8.01 -10.64 -6.98
C ASN A 470 -8.90 -11.07 -5.82
N LEU A 471 -9.77 -10.19 -5.34
CA LEU A 471 -10.45 -10.38 -4.05
C LEU A 471 -11.45 -11.54 -4.10
N GLU A 472 -12.00 -11.86 -5.26
CA GLU A 472 -12.83 -13.05 -5.45
C GLU A 472 -12.01 -14.34 -5.34
N HIS A 473 -10.74 -14.33 -5.84
CA HIS A 473 -9.83 -15.47 -5.65
C HIS A 473 -9.40 -15.60 -4.18
N GLU A 474 -9.15 -14.48 -3.51
CA GLU A 474 -8.81 -14.43 -2.08
C GLU A 474 -9.93 -15.03 -1.23
N ASP A 475 -11.17 -14.52 -1.37
CA ASP A 475 -12.36 -15.05 -0.67
C ASP A 475 -12.67 -16.50 -1.05
N GLY A 476 -12.30 -16.91 -2.28
CA GLY A 476 -12.32 -18.31 -2.74
C GLY A 476 -11.25 -19.20 -2.12
N GLY A 477 -10.36 -18.66 -1.29
CA GLY A 477 -9.33 -19.38 -0.55
C GLY A 477 -7.95 -19.42 -1.23
N MET A 478 -7.66 -18.58 -2.24
CA MET A 478 -6.32 -18.45 -2.83
C MET A 478 -5.40 -17.64 -1.91
N MET A 479 -5.20 -18.14 -0.71
CA MET A 479 -4.43 -17.52 0.37
C MET A 479 -3.69 -18.60 1.19
N GLN A 480 -2.59 -18.21 1.85
CA GLN A 480 -1.79 -19.01 2.75
C GLN A 480 -1.39 -18.17 3.98
N ASN A 481 -1.16 -18.84 5.11
CA ASN A 481 -0.45 -18.24 6.23
C ASN A 481 1.03 -18.64 6.17
N PHE A 482 1.90 -17.69 6.45
CA PHE A 482 3.29 -17.97 6.69
C PHE A 482 3.76 -17.32 7.99
N GLU A 483 4.75 -17.96 8.61
CA GLU A 483 5.34 -17.47 9.86
C GLU A 483 6.74 -16.91 9.59
N VAL A 484 6.95 -15.66 9.99
CA VAL A 484 8.29 -15.09 10.12
C VAL A 484 8.81 -15.46 11.49
N LEU A 485 9.78 -16.37 11.54
CA LEU A 485 10.39 -16.82 12.78
C LEU A 485 11.10 -15.64 13.47
N PRO A 486 11.10 -15.57 14.81
CA PRO A 486 11.74 -14.48 15.51
C PRO A 486 13.25 -14.43 15.27
N ALA A 487 13.82 -13.23 15.33
CA ALA A 487 15.27 -13.06 15.34
C ALA A 487 15.88 -13.82 16.52
N PRO A 488 17.08 -14.43 16.34
CA PRO A 488 17.73 -15.15 17.42
C PRO A 488 18.08 -14.20 18.56
N THR A 489 17.85 -14.63 19.80
CA THR A 489 18.13 -13.84 20.99
C THR A 489 19.54 -14.11 21.52
N LEU A 490 20.22 -13.04 21.97
CA LEU A 490 21.47 -13.12 22.69
C LEU A 490 21.24 -13.40 24.19
N SER A 491 22.06 -14.28 24.75
CA SER A 491 22.21 -14.45 26.19
C SER A 491 23.61 -13.99 26.60
N ILE A 492 23.70 -13.18 27.65
CA ILE A 492 24.97 -12.67 28.16
C ILE A 492 25.16 -13.14 29.60
N ARG A 493 26.31 -13.73 29.89
CA ARG A 493 26.73 -14.11 31.25
C ARG A 493 28.06 -13.47 31.56
N ARG A 494 28.19 -12.87 32.75
CA ARG A 494 29.46 -12.36 33.25
C ARG A 494 30.08 -13.37 34.20
N GLY A 495 31.38 -13.60 34.03
CA GLY A 495 32.22 -14.39 34.91
C GLY A 495 33.54 -13.67 35.17
N GLY A 496 33.64 -12.97 36.32
CA GLY A 496 34.82 -12.15 36.64
C GLY A 496 35.06 -11.03 35.62
N ASP A 497 36.25 -11.02 35.04
CA ASP A 497 36.70 -10.06 34.01
C ASP A 497 36.29 -10.47 32.59
N PHE A 498 35.46 -11.51 32.43
CA PHE A 498 34.99 -11.99 31.15
C PHE A 498 33.47 -11.96 31.07
N ILE A 499 32.98 -11.83 29.84
CA ILE A 499 31.58 -12.02 29.46
C ILE A 499 31.50 -13.12 28.40
N THR A 500 30.53 -14.01 28.55
CA THR A 500 30.17 -15.00 27.53
C THR A 500 28.86 -14.57 26.89
N VAL A 501 28.92 -14.31 25.61
CA VAL A 501 27.76 -14.01 24.75
C VAL A 501 27.42 -15.29 24.00
N SER A 502 26.15 -15.71 24.06
CA SER A 502 25.71 -16.94 23.39
C SER A 502 24.37 -16.75 22.68
N TRP A 503 24.14 -17.51 21.60
CA TRP A 503 22.91 -17.50 20.81
C TRP A 503 22.62 -18.90 20.25
N PRO A 504 21.37 -19.20 19.82
CA PRO A 504 21.00 -20.49 19.28
C PRO A 504 21.83 -20.87 18.06
N ASP A 505 22.19 -22.14 17.91
CA ASP A 505 22.96 -22.62 16.75
C ASP A 505 22.15 -22.68 15.46
N SER A 506 20.80 -22.60 15.57
CA SER A 506 19.88 -22.39 14.44
C SER A 506 20.06 -21.02 13.77
N ALA A 507 20.73 -20.06 14.41
CA ALA A 507 21.03 -18.72 13.86
C ALA A 507 22.23 -18.76 12.90
N SER A 508 22.20 -19.64 11.91
CA SER A 508 23.25 -19.73 10.90
C SER A 508 23.33 -18.46 10.06
N GLY A 509 24.55 -17.94 9.88
CA GLY A 509 24.80 -16.72 9.08
C GLY A 509 24.61 -15.40 9.83
N TRP A 510 24.26 -15.42 11.13
CA TRP A 510 24.29 -14.23 11.97
C TRP A 510 25.70 -13.96 12.50
N LEU A 511 26.12 -12.69 12.48
CA LEU A 511 27.39 -12.22 12.98
C LEU A 511 27.18 -11.47 14.29
N LEU A 512 28.05 -11.71 15.27
CA LEU A 512 28.05 -10.96 16.52
C LEU A 512 28.80 -9.64 16.29
N GLU A 513 28.15 -8.53 16.60
CA GLU A 513 28.75 -7.19 16.65
C GLU A 513 28.70 -6.63 18.08
N SER A 514 29.65 -5.77 18.41
CA SER A 514 29.69 -5.04 19.67
C SER A 514 29.96 -3.57 19.50
N THR A 515 29.48 -2.75 20.43
CA THR A 515 29.78 -1.32 20.55
C THR A 515 29.91 -0.93 22.02
N LEU A 516 30.66 0.16 22.27
CA LEU A 516 30.76 0.77 23.61
C LEU A 516 29.79 1.94 23.79
N LEU A 517 29.14 2.39 22.72
CA LEU A 517 28.25 3.55 22.71
C LEU A 517 26.91 3.19 22.05
N MET A 518 25.81 3.64 22.64
CA MET A 518 24.47 3.56 22.08
C MET A 518 23.93 4.96 21.78
N GLY A 519 23.27 5.12 20.63
CA GLY A 519 22.65 6.38 20.19
C GLY A 519 23.43 7.08 19.07
N GLU A 520 23.36 8.42 19.02
CA GLU A 520 24.08 9.17 17.97
C GLU A 520 25.58 8.89 18.04
N GLY A 521 26.17 8.46 16.90
CA GLY A 521 27.59 8.10 16.80
C GLY A 521 27.90 6.66 17.21
N GLU A 522 26.90 5.77 17.33
CA GLU A 522 27.15 4.35 17.58
C GLU A 522 27.97 3.72 16.44
N ASP A 523 29.05 3.02 16.82
CA ASP A 523 29.96 2.33 15.91
C ASP A 523 29.97 0.85 16.27
N TRP A 524 29.25 0.04 15.50
CA TRP A 524 29.14 -1.41 15.68
C TRP A 524 30.27 -2.11 14.93
N GLN A 525 31.14 -2.77 15.69
CA GLN A 525 32.25 -3.53 15.16
C GLN A 525 32.00 -5.03 15.21
N PRO A 526 32.35 -5.80 14.16
CA PRO A 526 32.28 -7.25 14.19
C PRO A 526 33.16 -7.80 15.31
N VAL A 527 32.65 -8.77 16.06
CA VAL A 527 33.43 -9.56 17.01
C VAL A 527 34.25 -10.58 16.23
N THR A 528 35.57 -10.43 16.28
CA THR A 528 36.50 -11.22 15.46
C THR A 528 36.82 -12.61 16.02
N GLN A 529 36.49 -12.87 17.30
CA GLN A 529 36.68 -14.19 17.92
C GLN A 529 35.75 -15.22 17.26
N THR A 530 36.30 -16.35 16.90
CA THR A 530 35.53 -17.46 16.32
C THR A 530 34.59 -18.05 17.38
N PRO A 531 33.27 -18.09 17.13
CA PRO A 531 32.33 -18.72 18.05
C PRO A 531 32.56 -20.19 18.23
N ALA A 532 32.50 -20.67 19.45
CA ALA A 532 32.47 -22.10 19.77
C ALA A 532 31.02 -22.60 19.74
N LYS A 533 30.80 -23.82 19.26
CA LYS A 533 29.50 -24.48 19.23
C LYS A 533 29.44 -25.61 20.29
N ALA A 534 28.51 -25.47 21.23
CA ALA A 534 28.20 -26.48 22.23
C ALA A 534 26.73 -26.37 22.69
N ASP A 535 26.11 -27.49 23.02
CA ASP A 535 24.78 -27.60 23.62
C ASP A 535 23.68 -26.84 22.85
N GLY A 536 23.70 -26.90 21.51
CA GLY A 536 22.75 -26.23 20.64
C GLY A 536 22.93 -24.70 20.59
N LYS A 537 24.08 -24.16 20.97
CA LYS A 537 24.38 -22.74 21.00
C LYS A 537 25.75 -22.44 20.38
N TRP A 538 25.85 -21.29 19.75
CA TRP A 538 27.10 -20.58 19.52
C TRP A 538 27.45 -19.74 20.74
N SER A 539 28.72 -19.62 21.09
CA SER A 539 29.18 -18.77 22.17
C SER A 539 30.56 -18.19 21.91
N VAL A 540 30.75 -16.94 22.38
CA VAL A 540 32.04 -16.23 22.38
C VAL A 540 32.29 -15.71 23.80
N THR A 541 33.52 -15.91 24.32
CA THR A 541 33.96 -15.34 25.58
C THR A 541 34.90 -14.15 25.31
N LEU A 542 34.55 -12.98 25.83
CA LEU A 542 35.22 -11.72 25.61
C LEU A 542 35.67 -11.12 26.94
N PRO A 543 36.80 -10.39 26.99
CA PRO A 543 37.13 -9.60 28.16
C PRO A 543 36.11 -8.46 28.31
N VAL A 544 35.83 -8.06 29.54
CA VAL A 544 34.97 -6.89 29.82
C VAL A 544 35.72 -5.64 29.37
N ALA A 545 35.12 -4.93 28.38
CA ALA A 545 35.66 -3.69 27.85
C ALA A 545 34.86 -2.48 28.35
N GLY A 546 35.48 -1.61 29.12
CA GLY A 546 34.87 -0.37 29.60
C GLY A 546 33.78 -0.54 30.65
N ARG A 547 32.99 0.55 30.90
CA ARG A 547 31.85 0.55 31.83
C ARG A 547 30.58 -0.04 31.21
N HIS A 548 30.42 0.08 29.88
CA HIS A 548 29.29 -0.39 29.10
C HIS A 548 29.79 -1.08 27.84
N GLN A 549 29.19 -2.18 27.50
CA GLN A 549 29.43 -2.89 26.24
C GLN A 549 28.10 -3.49 25.77
N PHE A 550 27.75 -3.23 24.52
CA PHE A 550 26.51 -3.68 23.93
C PHE A 550 26.79 -4.67 22.83
N PHE A 551 25.87 -5.59 22.61
CA PHE A 551 26.00 -6.65 21.61
C PHE A 551 24.71 -6.75 20.80
N ARG A 552 24.88 -7.07 19.52
CA ARG A 552 23.78 -7.47 18.64
C ARG A 552 24.19 -8.59 17.70
N LEU A 553 23.20 -9.32 17.22
CA LEU A 553 23.37 -10.18 16.06
C LEU A 553 22.96 -9.37 14.81
N LYS A 554 23.77 -9.48 13.76
CA LYS A 554 23.52 -8.89 12.45
C LYS A 554 23.60 -9.97 11.38
N LYS A 555 22.69 -9.91 10.42
CA LYS A 555 22.61 -10.85 9.30
C LYS A 555 22.95 -10.17 7.99
#